data_e2fc9771bffe84745c95e5f043a4ee7f
#
_entry.id   e2fc9771bffe84745c95e5f043a4ee7f
#
_cell.length_a   1.000
_cell.length_b   1.000
_cell.length_c   1.000
_cell.angle_alpha   90.00
_cell.angle_beta   90.00
_cell.angle_gamma   90.00
#
_symmetry.space_group_name_H-M   'P 1'
#
loop_
_entity.id
_entity.type
_entity.pdbx_description
1 polymer ?
#
loop_
_entity_poly.entity_id
_entity_poly.type
_entity_poly.pdbx_seq_one_letter_code
_entity_poly.pdbx_strand_id
1 'polypeptide(L)'
;SDVYKRQLEERFVDLIRKTLYKVIGEGTKLMYNVMVDKTSIPNQTVNLEASNRSTAVTPKSIIGGNKAPSFLQAPAVQDLDPHLNPNYNFENFIEGYSNKLSRSVAEAVAQKPGGTAFNPLFLYGASGVGKTHLANAIGTKIKEIYPEKRVLYVSAHLFQVQYTDSVRNNTTNDFINFYQTIDVLIIDDIQEFAGVTKTQNNFFHIFNHLHQNGKQLILTSDRAPVLLQGIEERLLTRFKWGMVAELEKPTVELRKNILRNKIHRDGLQFPPEV
;
A
#
# COMPACT_ATOMS: atom_id res chain seq x y z
N SER A 1 -22.81 1.19 9.67
CA SER A 1 -22.99 1.95 8.42
C SER A 1 -23.87 3.19 8.65
N ASP A 2 -25.01 3.08 9.32
CA ASP A 2 -25.95 4.20 9.54
C ASP A 2 -25.47 5.26 10.53
N VAL A 3 -24.62 4.92 11.48
CA VAL A 3 -24.06 5.85 12.48
C VAL A 3 -23.14 6.87 11.83
N TYR A 4 -22.26 6.44 10.92
CA TYR A 4 -21.37 7.35 10.19
C TYR A 4 -22.12 8.25 9.20
N LYS A 5 -23.18 7.73 8.56
CA LYS A 5 -24.06 8.51 7.69
C LYS A 5 -24.75 9.63 8.46
N ARG A 6 -25.34 9.34 9.62
CA ARG A 6 -25.94 10.34 10.52
C ARG A 6 -24.93 11.39 11.00
N GLN A 7 -23.73 10.98 11.40
CA GLN A 7 -22.69 11.93 11.83
C GLN A 7 -22.24 12.86 10.70
N LEU A 8 -22.16 12.36 9.48
CA LEU A 8 -21.82 13.16 8.31
C LEU A 8 -22.95 14.13 7.94
N GLU A 9 -24.20 13.68 8.00
CA GLU A 9 -25.40 14.50 7.76
C GLU A 9 -25.58 15.58 8.83
N GLU A 10 -25.37 15.27 10.12
CA GLU A 10 -25.58 16.22 11.21
C GLU A 10 -24.46 17.26 11.38
N ARG A 11 -23.19 16.91 11.03
CA ARG A 11 -22.04 17.80 11.32
C ARG A 11 -21.45 18.50 10.10
N PHE A 12 -21.52 17.91 8.91
CA PHE A 12 -20.74 18.39 7.77
C PHE A 12 -21.58 18.85 6.58
N VAL A 13 -22.81 18.42 6.42
CA VAL A 13 -23.64 18.79 5.27
C VAL A 13 -23.89 20.28 5.21
N ASP A 14 -24.17 20.94 6.34
CA ASP A 14 -24.41 22.39 6.39
C ASP A 14 -23.14 23.19 6.12
N LEU A 15 -22.00 22.70 6.57
CA LEU A 15 -20.71 23.35 6.30
C LEU A 15 -20.35 23.24 4.82
N ILE A 16 -20.50 22.06 4.25
CA ILE A 16 -20.23 21.79 2.82
C ILE A 16 -21.20 22.60 1.96
N ARG A 17 -22.47 22.64 2.31
CA ARG A 17 -23.49 23.43 1.61
C ARG A 17 -23.16 24.92 1.61
N LYS A 18 -22.84 25.49 2.76
CA LYS A 18 -22.42 26.90 2.88
C LYS A 18 -21.18 27.22 2.06
N THR A 19 -20.21 26.31 2.04
CA THR A 19 -18.98 26.46 1.26
C THR A 19 -19.25 26.39 -0.24
N LEU A 20 -20.08 25.45 -0.68
CA LEU A 20 -20.48 25.31 -2.07
C LEU A 20 -21.27 26.52 -2.58
N TYR A 21 -22.23 27.04 -1.79
CA TYR A 21 -22.94 28.27 -2.15
C TYR A 21 -22.01 29.48 -2.27
N LYS A 22 -20.98 29.55 -1.45
CA LYS A 22 -20.00 30.65 -1.48
C LYS A 22 -19.07 30.58 -2.69
N VAL A 23 -18.76 29.37 -3.20
CA VAL A 23 -17.78 29.16 -4.29
C VAL A 23 -18.45 29.04 -5.66
N ILE A 24 -19.62 28.39 -5.75
CA ILE A 24 -20.25 28.03 -7.03
C ILE A 24 -21.54 28.86 -7.30
N GLY A 25 -22.14 29.45 -6.24
CA GLY A 25 -23.36 30.27 -6.36
C GLY A 25 -24.64 29.54 -5.97
N GLU A 26 -25.73 30.32 -5.91
CA GLU A 26 -27.07 29.83 -5.54
C GLU A 26 -27.66 28.89 -6.62
N GLY A 27 -28.11 27.72 -6.18
CA GLY A 27 -28.69 26.68 -7.06
C GLY A 27 -27.98 25.35 -7.08
N THR A 28 -26.85 25.26 -6.39
CA THR A 28 -26.04 24.01 -6.31
C THR A 28 -26.71 22.99 -5.41
N LYS A 29 -27.01 21.79 -5.94
CA LYS A 29 -27.52 20.65 -5.15
C LYS A 29 -26.38 19.73 -4.79
N LEU A 30 -26.20 19.49 -3.48
CA LEU A 30 -25.26 18.48 -2.99
C LEU A 30 -25.90 17.09 -3.13
N MET A 31 -25.37 16.25 -4.02
CA MET A 31 -25.71 14.82 -4.09
C MET A 31 -24.46 14.02 -3.74
N TYR A 32 -24.56 13.14 -2.74
CA TYR A 32 -23.49 12.22 -2.37
C TYR A 32 -23.98 10.78 -2.45
N ASN A 33 -23.12 9.92 -2.95
CA ASN A 33 -23.38 8.50 -3.05
C ASN A 33 -22.49 7.76 -2.04
N VAL A 34 -23.09 7.03 -1.12
CA VAL A 34 -22.34 6.14 -0.21
C VAL A 34 -22.16 4.81 -0.91
N MET A 35 -20.97 4.55 -1.46
CA MET A 35 -20.62 3.22 -1.92
C MET A 35 -20.32 2.35 -0.69
N VAL A 36 -21.22 1.45 -0.37
CA VAL A 36 -20.96 0.36 0.58
C VAL A 36 -20.36 -0.77 -0.23
N ASP A 37 -19.09 -1.07 0.03
CA ASP A 37 -18.44 -2.25 -0.53
C ASP A 37 -19.16 -3.51 -0.06
N LYS A 38 -19.92 -4.14 -0.96
CA LYS A 38 -20.69 -5.37 -0.70
C LYS A 38 -19.78 -6.60 -0.85
N THR A 39 -18.74 -6.69 -0.07
CA THR A 39 -17.91 -7.90 0.00
C THR A 39 -17.99 -8.56 1.38
N SER A 40 -19.19 -8.83 1.85
CA SER A 40 -19.41 -9.89 2.86
C SER A 40 -20.88 -9.95 3.28
N ILE A 41 -21.71 -10.57 2.45
CA ILE A 41 -22.99 -11.14 2.91
C ILE A 41 -23.11 -12.53 2.28
N PRO A 42 -23.20 -13.62 3.04
CA PRO A 42 -23.51 -14.93 2.50
C PRO A 42 -24.93 -14.91 1.95
N ASN A 43 -25.11 -15.44 0.73
CA ASN A 43 -26.39 -15.60 0.07
C ASN A 43 -27.38 -16.32 0.96
N GLN A 44 -28.34 -15.59 1.54
CA GLN A 44 -29.62 -16.13 1.94
C GLN A 44 -30.62 -15.81 0.82
N THR A 45 -30.88 -16.80 -0.01
CA THR A 45 -32.01 -16.83 -0.94
C THR A 45 -33.31 -16.86 -0.13
N VAL A 46 -34.02 -15.76 -0.09
CA VAL A 46 -35.43 -15.74 0.35
C VAL A 46 -36.28 -16.02 -0.88
N ASN A 47 -36.83 -17.23 -0.95
CA ASN A 47 -37.89 -17.59 -1.89
C ASN A 47 -39.15 -16.81 -1.52
N LEU A 48 -39.59 -15.90 -2.37
CA LEU A 48 -40.96 -15.37 -2.36
C LEU A 48 -41.73 -16.11 -3.44
N GLU A 49 -42.50 -17.08 -3.00
CA GLU A 49 -43.58 -17.68 -3.80
C GLU A 49 -44.65 -16.61 -4.10
N ALA A 50 -44.96 -16.39 -5.34
CA ALA A 50 -46.24 -15.87 -5.77
C ALA A 50 -46.71 -16.61 -7.02
N SER A 51 -47.67 -17.38 -6.75
CA SER A 51 -48.57 -18.20 -7.53
C SER A 51 -48.95 -17.75 -8.96
N ASN A 52 -49.14 -18.82 -9.79
CA ASN A 52 -50.17 -19.03 -10.82
C ASN A 52 -49.89 -18.63 -12.28
N ARG A 53 -49.72 -19.52 -13.12
CA ARG A 53 -50.63 -20.30 -14.06
C ARG A 53 -49.85 -20.80 -15.29
N SER A 54 -49.92 -22.14 -15.36
CA SER A 54 -50.08 -23.02 -16.52
C SER A 54 -49.88 -22.47 -17.96
N THR A 55 -49.04 -23.15 -18.75
CA THR A 55 -49.41 -24.19 -19.76
C THR A 55 -48.21 -24.78 -20.47
N ALA A 56 -48.15 -26.11 -20.41
CA ALA A 56 -47.85 -27.12 -21.40
C ALA A 56 -46.73 -26.94 -22.45
N VAL A 57 -45.74 -27.86 -22.35
CA VAL A 57 -45.32 -28.92 -23.26
C VAL A 57 -44.67 -28.49 -24.59
N THR A 58 -43.46 -28.85 -24.89
CA THR A 58 -42.86 -30.11 -25.40
C THR A 58 -41.34 -29.93 -25.66
N PRO A 59 -40.56 -31.05 -25.69
CA PRO A 59 -39.11 -30.98 -25.76
C PRO A 59 -38.60 -31.11 -27.22
N LYS A 60 -37.47 -30.47 -27.55
CA LYS A 60 -36.63 -30.88 -28.66
C LYS A 60 -35.14 -30.74 -28.36
N SER A 61 -34.53 -31.86 -28.15
CA SER A 61 -33.23 -32.38 -28.54
C SER A 61 -32.18 -31.43 -29.12
N ILE A 62 -31.02 -31.37 -28.47
CA ILE A 62 -29.73 -32.07 -28.73
C ILE A 62 -28.84 -31.37 -29.74
N ILE A 63 -27.63 -31.22 -29.32
CA ILE A 63 -26.29 -31.19 -29.94
C ILE A 63 -25.56 -29.89 -29.61
N GLY A 64 -24.63 -29.98 -28.72
CA GLY A 64 -23.20 -30.04 -28.93
C GLY A 64 -22.51 -28.71 -28.72
N GLY A 65 -21.93 -28.55 -27.59
CA GLY A 65 -20.98 -27.50 -27.30
C GLY A 65 -20.43 -27.68 -25.89
N ASN A 66 -19.34 -28.41 -25.74
CA ASN A 66 -18.59 -28.50 -24.49
C ASN A 66 -18.17 -27.10 -24.02
N LYS A 67 -18.96 -26.48 -23.18
CA LYS A 67 -18.48 -25.40 -22.33
C LYS A 67 -17.91 -26.09 -21.09
N ALA A 68 -16.59 -26.02 -20.93
CA ALA A 68 -15.90 -26.42 -19.72
C ALA A 68 -16.55 -25.69 -18.52
N PRO A 69 -16.64 -26.36 -17.35
CA PRO A 69 -17.28 -25.78 -16.18
C PRO A 69 -16.60 -24.48 -15.75
N SER A 70 -17.40 -23.48 -15.45
CA SER A 70 -17.02 -22.09 -15.12
C SER A 70 -16.16 -21.93 -13.85
N PHE A 71 -15.78 -23.01 -13.17
CA PHE A 71 -14.94 -22.96 -11.96
C PHE A 71 -13.43 -22.86 -12.25
N LEU A 72 -13.03 -22.85 -13.53
CA LEU A 72 -11.63 -22.63 -13.94
C LEU A 72 -11.30 -21.19 -14.34
N GLN A 73 -12.24 -20.27 -14.22
CA GLN A 73 -11.90 -18.85 -14.30
C GLN A 73 -11.27 -18.48 -12.94
N ALA A 74 -9.95 -18.35 -12.94
CA ALA A 74 -9.25 -17.70 -11.83
C ALA A 74 -9.97 -16.39 -11.53
N PRO A 75 -10.26 -16.06 -10.25
CA PRO A 75 -10.87 -14.78 -9.90
C PRO A 75 -10.02 -13.68 -10.52
N ALA A 76 -10.64 -12.77 -11.26
CA ALA A 76 -9.97 -11.60 -11.80
C ALA A 76 -9.19 -10.98 -10.64
N VAL A 77 -7.86 -10.87 -10.80
CA VAL A 77 -6.98 -10.26 -9.81
C VAL A 77 -7.48 -8.83 -9.65
N GLN A 78 -8.20 -8.55 -8.57
CA GLN A 78 -8.60 -7.19 -8.24
C GLN A 78 -7.32 -6.38 -8.15
N ASP A 79 -7.23 -5.33 -8.93
CA ASP A 79 -6.05 -4.47 -8.97
C ASP A 79 -5.90 -3.84 -7.59
N LEU A 80 -4.86 -4.26 -6.87
CA LEU A 80 -4.57 -3.77 -5.54
C LEU A 80 -4.03 -2.35 -5.66
N ASP A 81 -4.67 -1.38 -4.99
CA ASP A 81 -4.07 -0.05 -4.84
C ASP A 81 -2.74 -0.18 -4.07
N PRO A 82 -1.60 0.12 -4.71
CA PRO A 82 -0.30 -0.01 -4.09
C PRO A 82 -0.04 1.05 -3.01
N HIS A 83 -0.89 2.05 -2.85
CA HIS A 83 -0.75 3.20 -1.94
C HIS A 83 0.57 3.97 -2.13
N LEU A 84 1.13 3.95 -3.32
CA LEU A 84 2.37 4.64 -3.66
C LEU A 84 2.11 6.11 -4.01
N ASN A 85 3.06 6.98 -3.64
CA ASN A 85 3.03 8.37 -4.07
C ASN A 85 3.75 8.52 -5.43
N PRO A 86 3.05 8.86 -6.52
CA PRO A 86 3.64 8.95 -7.85
C PRO A 86 4.73 10.03 -7.98
N ASN A 87 4.74 11.03 -7.08
CA ASN A 87 5.76 12.06 -7.05
C ASN A 87 7.10 11.56 -6.46
N TYR A 88 7.11 10.39 -5.80
CA TYR A 88 8.29 9.78 -5.22
C TYR A 88 8.82 8.69 -6.15
N ASN A 89 9.56 9.12 -7.18
CA ASN A 89 10.19 8.26 -8.18
C ASN A 89 11.71 8.46 -8.21
N PHE A 90 12.44 7.63 -8.96
CA PHE A 90 13.90 7.74 -9.09
C PHE A 90 14.35 9.01 -9.82
N GLU A 91 13.54 9.57 -10.70
CA GLU A 91 13.86 10.81 -11.44
C GLU A 91 13.91 12.01 -10.50
N ASN A 92 12.99 12.03 -9.52
CA ASN A 92 12.91 13.09 -8.51
C ASN A 92 13.84 12.85 -7.31
N PHE A 93 14.44 11.66 -7.21
CA PHE A 93 15.40 11.33 -6.16
C PHE A 93 16.82 11.72 -6.62
N ILE A 94 17.25 12.91 -6.24
CA ILE A 94 18.53 13.43 -6.68
C ILE A 94 19.68 12.67 -6.05
N GLU A 95 20.55 12.11 -6.90
CA GLU A 95 21.75 11.40 -6.48
C GLU A 95 22.84 12.36 -6.00
N GLY A 96 23.51 11.95 -4.94
CA GLY A 96 24.70 12.58 -4.40
C GLY A 96 25.57 11.56 -3.67
N TYR A 97 26.74 11.98 -3.22
CA TYR A 97 27.69 11.06 -2.54
C TYR A 97 27.04 10.33 -1.36
N SER A 98 26.27 11.04 -0.54
CA SER A 98 25.67 10.52 0.69
C SER A 98 24.52 9.50 0.49
N ASN A 99 23.95 9.38 -0.71
CA ASN A 99 22.84 8.47 -0.98
C ASN A 99 23.07 7.54 -2.19
N LYS A 100 24.24 7.61 -2.81
CA LYS A 100 24.57 6.85 -4.03
C LYS A 100 24.43 5.34 -3.85
N LEU A 101 25.00 4.81 -2.76
CA LEU A 101 24.92 3.37 -2.47
C LEU A 101 23.47 2.92 -2.30
N SER A 102 22.71 3.61 -1.44
CA SER A 102 21.30 3.28 -1.18
C SER A 102 20.44 3.38 -2.43
N ARG A 103 20.68 4.38 -3.30
CA ARG A 103 20.02 4.51 -4.60
C ARG A 103 20.37 3.35 -5.53
N SER A 104 21.64 3.01 -5.69
CA SER A 104 22.08 1.90 -6.57
C SER A 104 21.48 0.56 -6.15
N VAL A 105 21.45 0.28 -4.83
CA VAL A 105 20.80 -0.92 -4.30
C VAL A 105 19.31 -0.90 -4.55
N ALA A 106 18.64 0.24 -4.36
CA ALA A 106 17.22 0.42 -4.61
C ALA A 106 16.87 0.17 -6.09
N GLU A 107 17.67 0.69 -7.03
CA GLU A 107 17.50 0.44 -8.47
C GLU A 107 17.68 -1.06 -8.80
N ALA A 108 18.68 -1.72 -8.22
CA ALA A 108 18.88 -3.16 -8.41
C ALA A 108 17.69 -4.00 -7.91
N VAL A 109 17.11 -3.64 -6.75
CA VAL A 109 15.89 -4.27 -6.20
C VAL A 109 14.69 -4.01 -7.12
N ALA A 110 14.54 -2.79 -7.64
CA ALA A 110 13.45 -2.45 -8.54
C ALA A 110 13.52 -3.22 -9.87
N GLN A 111 14.73 -3.47 -10.40
CA GLN A 111 14.93 -4.26 -11.62
C GLN A 111 14.63 -5.75 -11.43
N LYS A 112 14.88 -6.31 -10.26
CA LYS A 112 14.68 -7.77 -10.01
C LYS A 112 14.19 -8.01 -8.58
N PRO A 113 12.93 -7.67 -8.26
CA PRO A 113 12.38 -7.82 -6.92
C PRO A 113 12.30 -9.29 -6.50
N GLY A 114 12.84 -9.60 -5.31
CA GLY A 114 12.95 -10.96 -4.76
C GLY A 114 14.03 -11.83 -5.41
N GLY A 115 14.67 -11.37 -6.48
CA GLY A 115 15.70 -12.11 -7.21
C GLY A 115 17.14 -11.65 -6.91
N THR A 116 17.33 -10.74 -5.99
CA THR A 116 18.65 -10.26 -5.54
C THR A 116 18.95 -10.75 -4.12
N ALA A 117 20.23 -10.67 -3.71
CA ALA A 117 20.63 -10.90 -2.32
C ALA A 117 20.15 -9.78 -1.35
N PHE A 118 19.49 -8.72 -1.90
CA PHE A 118 19.03 -7.56 -1.13
C PHE A 118 17.59 -7.76 -0.62
N ASN A 119 17.32 -8.90 0.01
CA ASN A 119 16.02 -9.23 0.55
C ASN A 119 16.14 -9.75 2.00
N PRO A 120 15.65 -9.01 3.01
CA PRO A 120 15.02 -7.70 2.92
C PRO A 120 16.00 -6.58 2.52
N LEU A 121 15.48 -5.51 1.94
CA LEU A 121 16.17 -4.22 1.88
C LEU A 121 15.75 -3.38 3.08
N PHE A 122 16.71 -3.05 3.94
CA PHE A 122 16.49 -2.21 5.11
C PHE A 122 17.17 -0.84 4.90
N LEU A 123 16.36 0.19 4.71
CA LEU A 123 16.80 1.58 4.52
C LEU A 123 16.71 2.32 5.84
N TYR A 124 17.80 2.89 6.32
CA TYR A 124 17.77 3.67 7.54
C TYR A 124 18.49 5.01 7.41
N GLY A 125 18.19 5.92 8.33
CA GLY A 125 18.82 7.23 8.40
C GLY A 125 17.93 8.25 9.11
N ALA A 126 18.46 9.42 9.40
CA ALA A 126 17.77 10.47 10.13
C ALA A 126 16.45 10.89 9.43
N SER A 127 15.59 11.59 10.16
CA SER A 127 14.36 12.14 9.55
C SER A 127 14.72 13.11 8.42
N GLY A 128 13.92 13.09 7.34
CA GLY A 128 14.05 13.99 6.20
C GLY A 128 15.14 13.65 5.18
N VAL A 129 15.91 12.54 5.33
CA VAL A 129 16.97 12.17 4.37
C VAL A 129 16.45 11.53 3.07
N GLY A 130 15.15 11.20 2.99
CA GLY A 130 14.52 10.67 1.77
C GLY A 130 14.22 9.17 1.80
N LYS A 131 14.15 8.51 2.97
CA LYS A 131 13.82 7.07 3.09
C LYS A 131 12.48 6.72 2.43
N THR A 132 11.42 7.40 2.83
CA THR A 132 10.07 7.23 2.27
C THR A 132 10.03 7.47 0.77
N HIS A 133 10.76 8.50 0.28
CA HIS A 133 10.88 8.77 -1.14
C HIS A 133 11.51 7.57 -1.87
N LEU A 134 12.66 7.10 -1.40
CA LEU A 134 13.37 5.99 -2.05
C LEU A 134 12.55 4.69 -2.01
N ALA A 135 11.88 4.40 -0.90
CA ALA A 135 11.00 3.24 -0.76
C ALA A 135 9.82 3.29 -1.76
N ASN A 136 9.17 4.45 -1.90
CA ASN A 136 8.13 4.66 -2.91
C ASN A 136 8.69 4.56 -4.34
N ALA A 137 9.87 5.13 -4.62
CA ALA A 137 10.50 5.07 -5.93
C ALA A 137 10.74 3.62 -6.38
N ILE A 138 11.17 2.75 -5.47
CA ILE A 138 11.30 1.31 -5.74
C ILE A 138 9.95 0.71 -6.14
N GLY A 139 8.91 0.95 -5.33
CA GLY A 139 7.57 0.42 -5.58
C GLY A 139 6.99 0.88 -6.91
N THR A 140 7.09 2.18 -7.20
CA THR A 140 6.66 2.79 -8.47
C THR A 140 7.38 2.16 -9.66
N LYS A 141 8.72 2.02 -9.56
CA LYS A 141 9.50 1.42 -10.63
C LYS A 141 9.18 -0.06 -10.86
N ILE A 142 8.91 -0.82 -9.78
CA ILE A 142 8.47 -2.21 -9.90
C ILE A 142 7.11 -2.29 -10.61
N LYS A 143 6.15 -1.43 -10.31
CA LYS A 143 4.84 -1.40 -10.98
C LYS A 143 4.95 -1.00 -12.46
N GLU A 144 5.91 -0.15 -12.82
CA GLU A 144 6.20 0.18 -14.23
C GLU A 144 6.75 -1.03 -15.01
N ILE A 145 7.69 -1.79 -14.41
CA ILE A 145 8.36 -2.93 -15.06
C ILE A 145 7.49 -4.19 -15.00
N TYR A 146 6.79 -4.40 -13.89
CA TYR A 146 6.00 -5.59 -13.57
C TYR A 146 4.59 -5.20 -13.12
N PRO A 147 3.70 -4.76 -14.03
CA PRO A 147 2.35 -4.31 -13.69
C PRO A 147 1.52 -5.38 -12.95
N GLU A 148 1.79 -6.66 -13.22
CA GLU A 148 1.10 -7.81 -12.61
C GLU A 148 1.48 -8.05 -11.15
N LYS A 149 2.63 -7.54 -10.69
CA LYS A 149 3.07 -7.75 -9.30
C LYS A 149 2.21 -6.96 -8.33
N ARG A 150 1.85 -7.62 -7.24
CA ARG A 150 1.13 -7.03 -6.14
C ARG A 150 2.11 -6.28 -5.23
N VAL A 151 2.23 -4.98 -5.44
CA VAL A 151 3.05 -4.07 -4.62
C VAL A 151 2.16 -3.39 -3.60
N LEU A 152 2.58 -3.34 -2.34
CA LEU A 152 1.87 -2.63 -1.28
C LEU A 152 2.85 -1.80 -0.45
N TYR A 153 2.57 -0.50 -0.35
CA TYR A 153 3.21 0.41 0.60
C TYR A 153 2.26 0.62 1.79
N VAL A 154 2.80 0.49 2.99
CA VAL A 154 2.06 0.75 4.23
C VAL A 154 3.02 1.29 5.31
N SER A 155 2.60 2.28 6.10
CA SER A 155 3.36 2.65 7.29
C SER A 155 3.19 1.60 8.39
N ALA A 156 4.19 1.44 9.25
CA ALA A 156 4.11 0.53 10.40
C ALA A 156 2.91 0.87 11.29
N HIS A 157 2.59 2.16 11.45
CA HIS A 157 1.41 2.61 12.16
C HIS A 157 0.11 2.10 11.53
N LEU A 158 -0.06 2.28 10.21
CA LEU A 158 -1.26 1.83 9.50
C LEU A 158 -1.40 0.30 9.56
N PHE A 159 -0.30 -0.44 9.40
CA PHE A 159 -0.27 -1.89 9.57
C PHE A 159 -0.79 -2.30 10.96
N GLN A 160 -0.36 -1.60 12.01
CA GLN A 160 -0.78 -1.84 13.39
C GLN A 160 -2.27 -1.55 13.61
N VAL A 161 -2.79 -0.47 13.02
CA VAL A 161 -4.21 -0.13 13.05
C VAL A 161 -5.03 -1.21 12.36
N GLN A 162 -4.68 -1.60 11.13
CA GLN A 162 -5.35 -2.66 10.37
C GLN A 162 -5.34 -3.99 11.12
N TYR A 163 -4.20 -4.36 11.73
CA TYR A 163 -4.11 -5.56 12.56
C TYR A 163 -5.04 -5.48 13.78
N THR A 164 -5.06 -4.36 14.49
CA THR A 164 -5.93 -4.17 15.65
C THR A 164 -7.41 -4.27 15.28
N ASP A 165 -7.80 -3.68 14.17
CA ASP A 165 -9.17 -3.77 13.66
C ASP A 165 -9.54 -5.19 13.24
N SER A 166 -8.61 -5.94 12.64
CA SER A 166 -8.81 -7.35 12.30
C SER A 166 -9.06 -8.23 13.54
N VAL A 167 -8.36 -7.93 14.64
CA VAL A 167 -8.59 -8.62 15.93
C VAL A 167 -9.96 -8.29 16.50
N ARG A 168 -10.38 -7.02 16.46
CA ARG A 168 -11.71 -6.60 16.95
C ARG A 168 -12.84 -7.23 16.16
N ASN A 169 -12.65 -7.41 14.85
CA ASN A 169 -13.64 -7.95 13.93
C ASN A 169 -13.55 -9.48 13.76
N ASN A 170 -12.64 -10.17 14.46
CA ASN A 170 -12.36 -11.61 14.32
C ASN A 170 -11.94 -12.01 12.88
N THR A 171 -11.28 -11.12 12.13
CA THR A 171 -10.82 -11.33 10.75
C THR A 171 -9.29 -11.40 10.64
N THR A 172 -8.62 -11.81 11.73
CA THR A 172 -7.14 -11.86 11.76
C THR A 172 -6.57 -12.81 10.70
N ASN A 173 -7.24 -13.92 10.38
CA ASN A 173 -6.82 -14.84 9.34
C ASN A 173 -6.89 -14.19 7.95
N ASP A 174 -7.93 -13.41 7.67
CA ASP A 174 -8.08 -12.70 6.39
C ASP A 174 -7.00 -11.63 6.25
N PHE A 175 -6.67 -10.92 7.33
CA PHE A 175 -5.57 -9.97 7.37
C PHE A 175 -4.23 -10.64 7.04
N ILE A 176 -3.90 -11.76 7.68
CA ILE A 176 -2.65 -12.50 7.42
C ILE A 176 -2.63 -13.01 5.98
N ASN A 177 -3.71 -13.64 5.52
CA ASN A 177 -3.83 -14.16 4.17
C ASN A 177 -3.66 -13.05 3.11
N PHE A 178 -4.27 -11.88 3.34
CA PHE A 178 -4.11 -10.72 2.45
C PHE A 178 -2.63 -10.34 2.30
N TYR A 179 -1.92 -10.12 3.42
CA TYR A 179 -0.50 -9.75 3.36
C TYR A 179 0.38 -10.83 2.73
N GLN A 180 0.04 -12.11 2.89
CA GLN A 180 0.78 -13.22 2.28
C GLN A 180 0.64 -13.30 0.75
N THR A 181 -0.36 -12.63 0.17
CA THR A 181 -0.54 -12.55 -1.28
C THR A 181 0.31 -11.47 -1.96
N ILE A 182 0.99 -10.62 -1.19
CA ILE A 182 1.78 -9.50 -1.68
C ILE A 182 3.10 -9.99 -2.28
N ASP A 183 3.49 -9.45 -3.43
CA ASP A 183 4.79 -9.77 -4.07
C ASP A 183 5.91 -8.86 -3.60
N VAL A 184 5.58 -7.60 -3.32
CA VAL A 184 6.52 -6.59 -2.82
C VAL A 184 5.87 -5.83 -1.68
N LEU A 185 6.34 -6.05 -0.46
CA LEU A 185 5.83 -5.38 0.73
C LEU A 185 6.81 -4.31 1.20
N ILE A 186 6.33 -3.07 1.25
CA ILE A 186 7.08 -1.92 1.75
C ILE A 186 6.46 -1.50 3.09
N ILE A 187 7.24 -1.60 4.17
CA ILE A 187 6.85 -1.10 5.50
C ILE A 187 7.69 0.12 5.84
N ASP A 188 7.04 1.26 5.95
CA ASP A 188 7.70 2.52 6.32
C ASP A 188 7.65 2.73 7.82
N ASP A 189 8.76 3.26 8.36
CA ASP A 189 8.92 3.59 9.78
C ASP A 189 8.73 2.41 10.75
N ILE A 190 9.46 1.31 10.52
CA ILE A 190 9.36 0.04 11.27
C ILE A 190 9.61 0.22 12.79
N GLN A 191 10.30 1.28 13.22
CA GLN A 191 10.51 1.61 14.63
C GLN A 191 9.20 1.82 15.40
N GLU A 192 8.09 2.13 14.73
CA GLU A 192 6.78 2.27 15.37
C GLU A 192 6.19 0.95 15.88
N PHE A 193 6.76 -0.20 15.50
CA PHE A 193 6.40 -1.49 16.11
C PHE A 193 6.96 -1.66 17.53
N ALA A 194 7.84 -0.76 18.00
CA ALA A 194 8.47 -0.86 19.30
C ALA A 194 7.45 -1.00 20.44
N GLY A 195 7.64 -2.01 21.28
CA GLY A 195 6.76 -2.28 22.44
C GLY A 195 5.42 -2.94 22.10
N VAL A 196 5.07 -3.16 20.84
CA VAL A 196 3.79 -3.75 20.43
C VAL A 196 3.95 -5.21 20.04
N THR A 197 4.16 -6.08 21.04
CA THR A 197 4.51 -7.50 20.88
C THR A 197 3.54 -8.26 19.96
N LYS A 198 2.22 -8.04 20.08
CA LYS A 198 1.23 -8.75 19.27
C LYS A 198 1.39 -8.43 17.77
N THR A 199 1.60 -7.17 17.42
CA THR A 199 1.84 -6.75 16.04
C THR A 199 3.15 -7.33 15.52
N GLN A 200 4.23 -7.28 16.32
CA GLN A 200 5.52 -7.85 15.98
C GLN A 200 5.44 -9.36 15.69
N ASN A 201 4.66 -10.12 16.50
CA ASN A 201 4.44 -11.55 16.30
C ASN A 201 3.77 -11.84 14.95
N ASN A 202 2.73 -11.11 14.60
CA ASN A 202 2.03 -11.31 13.32
C ASN A 202 2.88 -10.86 12.14
N PHE A 203 3.57 -9.73 12.26
CA PHE A 203 4.51 -9.29 11.24
C PHE A 203 5.62 -10.31 11.02
N PHE A 204 6.15 -10.93 12.08
CA PHE A 204 7.13 -11.99 11.99
C PHE A 204 6.67 -13.18 11.13
N HIS A 205 5.40 -13.61 11.29
CA HIS A 205 4.84 -14.69 10.47
C HIS A 205 4.68 -14.28 9.00
N ILE A 206 4.17 -13.08 8.75
CA ILE A 206 4.04 -12.52 7.40
C ILE A 206 5.42 -12.38 6.75
N PHE A 207 6.40 -11.81 7.47
CA PHE A 207 7.78 -11.64 7.01
C PHE A 207 8.39 -12.97 6.56
N ASN A 208 8.32 -14.00 7.41
CA ASN A 208 8.87 -15.31 7.10
C ASN A 208 8.21 -15.92 5.86
N HIS A 209 6.87 -15.85 5.78
CA HIS A 209 6.14 -16.36 4.63
C HIS A 209 6.59 -15.68 3.33
N LEU A 210 6.63 -14.36 3.31
CA LEU A 210 7.03 -13.60 2.12
C LEU A 210 8.48 -13.90 1.74
N HIS A 211 9.40 -13.87 2.70
CA HIS A 211 10.82 -14.13 2.47
C HIS A 211 11.07 -15.55 1.92
N GLN A 212 10.44 -16.58 2.50
CA GLN A 212 10.57 -17.97 2.07
C GLN A 212 10.02 -18.21 0.65
N ASN A 213 9.02 -17.43 0.25
CA ASN A 213 8.42 -17.50 -1.09
C ASN A 213 9.11 -16.56 -2.11
N GLY A 214 10.29 -16.01 -1.78
CA GLY A 214 11.04 -15.14 -2.69
C GLY A 214 10.36 -13.81 -2.98
N LYS A 215 9.42 -13.37 -2.11
CA LYS A 215 8.77 -12.06 -2.21
C LYS A 215 9.71 -10.98 -1.66
N GLN A 216 9.69 -9.79 -2.26
CA GLN A 216 10.56 -8.70 -1.83
C GLN A 216 9.99 -7.98 -0.60
N LEU A 217 10.87 -7.77 0.37
CA LEU A 217 10.59 -6.96 1.56
C LEU A 217 11.47 -5.72 1.54
N ILE A 218 10.86 -4.55 1.79
CA ILE A 218 11.53 -3.26 1.90
C ILE A 218 11.07 -2.62 3.20
N LEU A 219 12.01 -2.28 4.06
CA LEU A 219 11.76 -1.72 5.37
C LEU A 219 12.47 -0.39 5.50
N THR A 220 11.85 0.60 6.11
CA THR A 220 12.53 1.85 6.45
C THR A 220 12.55 2.07 7.95
N SER A 221 13.54 2.82 8.43
CA SER A 221 13.68 3.17 9.85
C SER A 221 14.45 4.48 10.05
N ASP A 222 14.25 5.12 11.19
CA ASP A 222 15.02 6.28 11.61
C ASP A 222 16.43 5.92 12.07
N ARG A 223 16.71 4.62 12.35
CA ARG A 223 18.00 4.10 12.84
C ARG A 223 18.27 2.68 12.37
N ALA A 224 19.55 2.27 12.48
CA ALA A 224 19.99 0.93 12.11
C ALA A 224 19.31 -0.15 12.96
N PRO A 225 19.13 -1.40 12.44
CA PRO A 225 18.49 -2.50 13.18
C PRO A 225 19.10 -2.76 14.56
N VAL A 226 20.41 -2.61 14.71
CA VAL A 226 21.13 -2.83 15.97
C VAL A 226 20.82 -1.79 17.06
N LEU A 227 20.26 -0.64 16.67
CA LEU A 227 19.89 0.45 17.56
C LEU A 227 18.38 0.50 17.85
N LEU A 228 17.60 -0.38 17.26
CA LEU A 228 16.16 -0.47 17.50
C LEU A 228 15.89 -1.08 18.87
N GLN A 229 15.25 -0.29 19.75
CA GLN A 229 14.79 -0.74 21.06
C GLN A 229 13.33 -1.13 21.01
N GLY A 230 12.91 -2.11 21.81
CA GLY A 230 11.53 -2.55 21.90
C GLY A 230 11.05 -3.41 20.72
N ILE A 231 11.97 -3.77 19.82
CA ILE A 231 11.73 -4.76 18.75
C ILE A 231 12.34 -6.10 19.18
N GLU A 232 11.60 -7.20 18.96
CA GLU A 232 12.04 -8.54 19.32
C GLU A 232 13.30 -8.96 18.54
N GLU A 233 14.25 -9.60 19.22
CA GLU A 233 15.54 -10.03 18.65
C GLU A 233 15.40 -10.88 17.38
N ARG A 234 14.34 -11.71 17.32
CA ARG A 234 14.08 -12.54 16.14
C ARG A 234 13.74 -11.71 14.89
N LEU A 235 13.10 -10.51 15.03
CA LEU A 235 12.88 -9.58 13.93
C LEU A 235 14.14 -8.84 13.57
N LEU A 236 14.91 -8.36 14.57
CA LEU A 236 16.17 -7.67 14.35
C LEU A 236 17.17 -8.54 13.58
N THR A 237 17.23 -9.83 13.88
CA THR A 237 18.05 -10.80 13.14
C THR A 237 17.64 -10.87 11.68
N ARG A 238 16.33 -10.89 11.39
CA ARG A 238 15.80 -10.97 10.03
C ARG A 238 16.02 -9.70 9.23
N PHE A 239 15.91 -8.54 9.86
CA PHE A 239 16.19 -7.27 9.20
C PHE A 239 17.62 -7.16 8.67
N LYS A 240 18.55 -7.94 9.24
CA LYS A 240 19.96 -8.02 8.83
C LYS A 240 20.26 -9.09 7.79
N TRP A 241 19.31 -9.93 7.39
CA TRP A 241 19.57 -11.03 6.44
C TRP A 241 19.95 -10.56 5.04
N GLY A 242 19.35 -9.48 4.56
CA GLY A 242 19.61 -8.92 3.25
C GLY A 242 20.58 -7.73 3.30
N MET A 243 20.17 -6.62 2.72
CA MET A 243 20.96 -5.39 2.66
C MET A 243 20.45 -4.35 3.64
N VAL A 244 21.35 -3.86 4.48
CA VAL A 244 21.11 -2.72 5.37
C VAL A 244 21.87 -1.52 4.79
N ALA A 245 21.12 -0.53 4.29
CA ALA A 245 21.68 0.63 3.61
C ALA A 245 21.32 1.93 4.33
N GLU A 246 22.33 2.73 4.61
CA GLU A 246 22.18 4.03 5.24
C GLU A 246 21.89 5.12 4.19
N LEU A 247 20.93 5.99 4.48
CA LEU A 247 20.80 7.28 3.84
C LEU A 247 21.40 8.33 4.78
N GLU A 248 22.59 8.77 4.48
CA GLU A 248 23.27 9.83 5.24
C GLU A 248 22.60 11.19 5.02
N LYS A 249 22.87 12.13 5.93
CA LYS A 249 22.41 13.50 5.77
C LYS A 249 22.97 14.10 4.47
N PRO A 250 22.13 14.75 3.66
CA PRO A 250 22.57 15.33 2.40
C PRO A 250 23.60 16.45 2.64
N THR A 251 24.66 16.42 1.86
CA THR A 251 25.67 17.49 1.83
C THR A 251 25.04 18.81 1.40
N VAL A 252 25.73 19.93 1.64
CA VAL A 252 25.27 21.25 1.19
C VAL A 252 25.04 21.27 -0.33
N GLU A 253 25.94 20.66 -1.07
CA GLU A 253 25.83 20.57 -2.52
C GLU A 253 24.60 19.76 -2.95
N LEU A 254 24.37 18.59 -2.37
CA LEU A 254 23.18 17.79 -2.65
C LEU A 254 21.90 18.56 -2.31
N ARG A 255 21.87 19.27 -1.19
CA ARG A 255 20.69 20.10 -0.83
C ARG A 255 20.43 21.21 -1.84
N LYS A 256 21.48 21.88 -2.35
CA LYS A 256 21.35 22.88 -3.41
C LYS A 256 20.78 22.25 -4.70
N ASN A 257 21.25 21.07 -5.08
CA ASN A 257 20.79 20.37 -6.27
C ASN A 257 19.31 19.91 -6.12
N ILE A 258 18.92 19.40 -4.94
CA ILE A 258 17.53 19.05 -4.64
C ILE A 258 16.65 20.31 -4.74
N LEU A 259 17.09 21.43 -4.18
CA LEU A 259 16.35 22.69 -4.23
C LEU A 259 16.19 23.18 -5.68
N ARG A 260 17.28 23.22 -6.44
CA ARG A 260 17.23 23.61 -7.87
C ARG A 260 16.26 22.73 -8.68
N ASN A 261 16.31 21.42 -8.46
CA ASN A 261 15.39 20.48 -9.14
C ASN A 261 13.93 20.77 -8.78
N LYS A 262 13.62 21.00 -7.49
CA LYS A 262 12.27 21.36 -7.05
C LYS A 262 11.79 22.68 -7.67
N ILE A 263 12.62 23.71 -7.61
CA ILE A 263 12.34 25.03 -8.21
C ILE A 263 12.01 24.89 -9.70
N HIS A 264 12.85 24.18 -10.42
CA HIS A 264 12.65 23.94 -11.87
C HIS A 264 11.35 23.18 -12.14
N ARG A 265 11.10 22.11 -11.40
CA ARG A 265 9.89 21.30 -11.55
C ARG A 265 8.61 22.08 -11.25
N ASP A 266 8.65 22.94 -10.21
CA ASP A 266 7.51 23.71 -9.78
C ASP A 266 7.35 25.02 -10.62
N GLY A 267 8.20 25.22 -11.65
CA GLY A 267 8.15 26.37 -12.57
C GLY A 267 8.49 27.70 -11.92
N LEU A 268 9.16 27.66 -10.76
CA LEU A 268 9.53 28.88 -10.03
C LEU A 268 10.81 29.46 -10.62
N GLN A 269 10.85 30.80 -10.77
CA GLN A 269 12.06 31.54 -11.17
C GLN A 269 12.54 32.37 -9.99
N PHE A 270 13.80 32.19 -9.63
CA PHE A 270 14.46 33.01 -8.61
C PHE A 270 15.55 33.87 -9.26
N PRO A 271 15.80 35.08 -8.75
CA PRO A 271 16.93 35.87 -9.15
C PRO A 271 18.24 35.12 -8.92
N PRO A 272 19.29 35.34 -9.75
CA PRO A 272 20.57 34.63 -9.65
C PRO A 272 21.34 34.89 -8.34
N GLU A 273 20.89 35.84 -7.53
CA GLU A 273 21.52 36.26 -6.27
C GLU A 273 21.00 35.47 -5.05
N VAL A 274 20.03 34.56 -5.24
CA VAL A 274 19.48 33.65 -4.26
C VAL A 274 19.97 32.23 -4.51
#